data_421b6debdd6c9387f103a480e25f91ef
#
_entry.id   421b6debdd6c9387f103a480e25f91ef
#
_cell.length_a   1.000
_cell.length_b   1.000
_cell.length_c   1.000
_cell.angle_alpha   90.00
_cell.angle_beta   90.00
_cell.angle_gamma   90.00
#
_symmetry.space_group_name_H-M   'P 1'
#
loop_
_entity.id
_entity.type
_entity.pdbx_description
1 polymer ?
#
loop_
_entity_poly.entity_id
_entity_poly.type
_entity_poly.pdbx_seq_one_letter_code
_entity_poly.pdbx_strand_id
1 'polypeptide(L)'
;IMALNMYDELQAKGDRLDIKQLGYLLGMPVVPTVSRTGKGIDELFDTVVQIYEKSDPHLARHIHINHGTELEQSIDRIKVLLQRNTDIRYKYSTRYLAIKYLENDKEIDKVVESLPNRDEIIAARFDEHKRIESLLKSGLESALVDAKYAFVQGALAETYEPYKGQKRRNTLTDKIDAFITNKWLAFP
;
A
#
# COMPACT_ATOMS: atom_id res chain seq x y z
N ILE A 1 4.70 -9.49 4.72
CA ILE A 1 4.41 -9.30 6.14
C ILE A 1 4.32 -7.81 6.46
N MET A 2 3.41 -7.43 7.32
CA MET A 2 3.22 -6.07 7.81
C MET A 2 3.53 -6.01 9.31
N ALA A 3 4.48 -5.18 9.71
CA ALA A 3 4.70 -4.82 11.11
C ALA A 3 3.81 -3.62 11.46
N LEU A 4 2.79 -3.83 12.28
CA LEU A 4 1.89 -2.78 12.75
C LEU A 4 2.46 -2.16 14.03
N ASN A 5 3.32 -1.15 13.87
CA ASN A 5 4.01 -0.53 14.99
C ASN A 5 3.13 0.46 15.74
N MET A 6 3.58 0.86 16.95
CA MET A 6 2.86 1.74 17.86
C MET A 6 1.48 1.19 18.28
N TYR A 7 1.36 -0.14 18.32
CA TYR A 7 0.10 -0.80 18.64
C TYR A 7 -0.41 -0.49 20.06
N ASP A 8 0.51 -0.15 20.98
CA ASP A 8 0.18 0.33 22.31
C ASP A 8 -0.62 1.64 22.30
N GLU A 9 -0.37 2.53 21.36
CA GLU A 9 -1.14 3.77 21.22
C GLU A 9 -2.57 3.51 20.76
N LEU A 10 -2.76 2.58 19.81
CA LEU A 10 -4.09 2.16 19.38
C LEU A 10 -4.88 1.58 20.56
N GLN A 11 -4.25 0.67 21.33
CA GLN A 11 -4.85 0.09 22.53
C GLN A 11 -5.12 1.13 23.61
N ALA A 12 -4.20 2.08 23.82
CA ALA A 12 -4.34 3.15 24.78
C ALA A 12 -5.49 4.12 24.44
N LYS A 13 -5.83 4.28 23.15
CA LYS A 13 -7.02 5.01 22.69
C LYS A 13 -8.31 4.23 22.93
N GLY A 14 -8.23 2.95 23.22
CA GLY A 14 -9.38 2.07 23.39
C GLY A 14 -9.94 1.58 22.04
N ASP A 15 -9.28 1.89 20.93
CA ASP A 15 -9.66 1.44 19.61
C ASP A 15 -9.40 -0.07 19.46
N ARG A 16 -10.16 -0.72 18.61
CA ARG A 16 -10.01 -2.14 18.30
C ARG A 16 -9.70 -2.31 16.83
N LEU A 17 -8.81 -3.26 16.54
CA LEU A 17 -8.48 -3.65 15.18
C LEU A 17 -8.43 -5.17 15.11
N ASP A 18 -9.24 -5.77 14.25
CA ASP A 18 -9.17 -7.20 13.95
C ASP A 18 -7.95 -7.47 13.05
N ILE A 19 -6.84 -7.82 13.71
CA ILE A 19 -5.54 -8.09 13.05
C ILE A 19 -5.63 -9.27 12.09
N LYS A 20 -6.38 -10.32 12.46
CA LYS A 20 -6.50 -11.53 11.64
C LYS A 20 -7.28 -11.25 10.36
N GLN A 21 -8.42 -10.59 10.51
CA GLN A 21 -9.25 -10.20 9.36
C GLN A 21 -8.51 -9.21 8.48
N LEU A 22 -7.80 -8.23 9.06
CA LEU A 22 -6.97 -7.29 8.30
C LEU A 22 -5.91 -8.03 7.49
N GLY A 23 -5.20 -8.96 8.11
CA GLY A 23 -4.20 -9.80 7.42
C GLY A 23 -4.82 -10.63 6.30
N TYR A 24 -6.01 -11.18 6.51
CA TYR A 24 -6.77 -11.90 5.48
C TYR A 24 -7.12 -11.01 4.30
N LEU A 25 -7.65 -9.81 4.54
CA LEU A 25 -8.01 -8.83 3.51
C LEU A 25 -6.80 -8.30 2.74
N LEU A 26 -5.66 -8.11 3.42
CA LEU A 26 -4.42 -7.66 2.81
C LEU A 26 -3.61 -8.78 2.15
N GLY A 27 -3.98 -10.05 2.38
CA GLY A 27 -3.28 -11.22 1.86
C GLY A 27 -1.87 -11.40 2.43
N MET A 28 -1.60 -10.86 3.61
CA MET A 28 -0.31 -10.96 4.28
C MET A 28 -0.47 -10.98 5.80
N PRO A 29 0.41 -11.66 6.53
CA PRO A 29 0.40 -11.58 7.99
C PRO A 29 0.62 -10.14 8.48
N VAL A 30 -0.14 -9.77 9.49
CA VAL A 30 -0.02 -8.50 10.20
C VAL A 30 0.38 -8.80 11.64
N VAL A 31 1.55 -8.31 12.06
CA VAL A 31 2.09 -8.53 13.40
C VAL A 31 2.12 -7.20 14.17
N PRO A 32 1.35 -7.09 15.26
CA PRO A 32 1.39 -5.91 16.12
C PRO A 32 2.72 -5.80 16.83
N THR A 33 3.35 -4.64 16.75
CA THR A 33 4.65 -4.39 17.38
C THR A 33 4.66 -3.10 18.19
N VAL A 34 5.54 -3.05 19.19
CA VAL A 34 5.87 -1.84 19.93
C VAL A 34 7.39 -1.73 19.99
N SER A 35 7.99 -1.09 19.00
CA SER A 35 9.45 -1.04 18.83
C SER A 35 10.17 -0.48 20.07
N ARG A 36 9.56 0.47 20.77
CA ARG A 36 10.12 1.07 21.99
C ARG A 36 10.35 0.06 23.12
N THR A 37 9.53 -0.98 23.21
CA THR A 37 9.62 -2.01 24.26
C THR A 37 10.10 -3.37 23.76
N GLY A 38 10.24 -3.54 22.44
CA GLY A 38 10.55 -4.81 21.81
C GLY A 38 9.35 -5.78 21.71
N LYS A 39 8.17 -5.40 22.19
CA LYS A 39 6.99 -6.29 22.15
C LYS A 39 6.61 -6.61 20.71
N GLY A 40 6.39 -7.89 20.41
CA GLY A 40 6.00 -8.39 19.10
C GLY A 40 7.14 -8.52 18.09
N ILE A 41 8.39 -8.20 18.47
CA ILE A 41 9.54 -8.29 17.55
C ILE A 41 9.92 -9.76 17.31
N ASP A 42 9.94 -10.60 18.33
CA ASP A 42 10.24 -12.03 18.17
C ASP A 42 9.19 -12.70 17.28
N GLU A 43 7.90 -12.44 17.52
CA GLU A 43 6.79 -12.94 16.68
C GLU A 43 6.92 -12.47 15.22
N LEU A 44 7.37 -11.22 15.01
CA LEU A 44 7.62 -10.69 13.66
C LEU A 44 8.71 -11.49 12.95
N PHE A 45 9.85 -11.76 13.62
CA PHE A 45 10.94 -12.53 13.04
C PHE A 45 10.55 -13.99 12.82
N ASP A 46 9.87 -14.63 13.75
CA ASP A 46 9.37 -15.99 13.58
C ASP A 46 8.44 -16.10 12.37
N THR A 47 7.54 -15.11 12.18
CA THR A 47 6.65 -15.07 11.03
C THR A 47 7.42 -14.86 9.71
N VAL A 48 8.49 -14.06 9.71
CA VAL A 48 9.36 -13.88 8.54
C VAL A 48 10.02 -15.21 8.16
N VAL A 49 10.56 -15.95 9.14
CA VAL A 49 11.17 -17.28 8.93
C VAL A 49 10.15 -18.26 8.36
N GLN A 50 8.96 -18.35 8.95
CA GLN A 50 7.87 -19.23 8.48
C GLN A 50 7.48 -18.96 7.02
N ILE A 51 7.39 -17.67 6.63
CA ILE A 51 7.11 -17.29 5.25
C ILE A 51 8.26 -17.69 4.32
N TYR A 52 9.49 -17.44 4.74
CA TYR A 52 10.69 -17.76 3.94
C TYR A 52 10.81 -19.27 3.70
N GLU A 53 10.61 -20.07 4.73
CA GLU A 53 10.64 -21.53 4.66
C GLU A 53 9.41 -22.15 4.01
N LYS A 54 8.41 -21.32 3.66
CA LYS A 54 7.11 -21.76 3.12
C LYS A 54 6.43 -22.83 3.97
N SER A 55 6.64 -22.76 5.27
CA SER A 55 6.13 -23.75 6.24
C SER A 55 4.61 -23.68 6.40
N ASP A 56 3.98 -22.55 6.05
CA ASP A 56 2.53 -22.39 6.02
C ASP A 56 2.06 -21.69 4.73
N PRO A 57 1.39 -22.43 3.81
CA PRO A 57 0.85 -21.86 2.57
C PRO A 57 -0.23 -20.78 2.79
N HIS A 58 -0.83 -20.72 3.98
CA HIS A 58 -1.90 -19.76 4.30
C HIS A 58 -1.36 -18.40 4.73
N LEU A 59 -0.06 -18.29 5.07
CA LEU A 59 0.56 -17.05 5.54
C LEU A 59 0.75 -15.99 4.44
N ALA A 60 0.82 -16.39 3.17
CA ALA A 60 0.99 -15.46 2.06
C ALA A 60 0.01 -15.78 0.93
N ARG A 61 -1.02 -14.97 0.79
CA ARG A 61 -1.95 -15.02 -0.35
C ARG A 61 -1.63 -13.89 -1.30
N HIS A 62 -1.54 -14.19 -2.59
CA HIS A 62 -1.47 -13.15 -3.60
C HIS A 62 -2.83 -12.46 -3.73
N ILE A 63 -3.04 -11.41 -2.96
CA ILE A 63 -4.18 -10.51 -3.17
C ILE A 63 -3.71 -9.39 -4.08
N HIS A 64 -4.43 -9.21 -5.16
CA HIS A 64 -4.25 -8.07 -6.05
C HIS A 64 -5.33 -7.04 -5.72
N ILE A 65 -4.91 -5.82 -5.42
CA ILE A 65 -5.84 -4.69 -5.36
C ILE A 65 -6.48 -4.59 -6.75
N ASN A 66 -7.81 -4.64 -6.79
CA ASN A 66 -8.55 -4.38 -8.00
C ASN A 66 -8.72 -2.88 -8.16
N HIS A 67 -8.10 -2.32 -9.19
CA HIS A 67 -8.12 -0.88 -9.46
C HIS A 67 -9.35 -0.44 -10.27
N GLY A 68 -10.27 -1.37 -10.54
CA GLY A 68 -11.41 -1.13 -11.43
C GLY A 68 -11.08 -1.44 -12.90
N THR A 69 -12.11 -1.75 -13.67
CA THR A 69 -11.99 -2.31 -15.04
C THR A 69 -11.06 -1.50 -15.93
N GLU A 70 -11.19 -0.18 -15.92
CA GLU A 70 -10.44 0.70 -16.81
C GLU A 70 -8.95 0.74 -16.49
N LEU A 71 -8.61 0.82 -15.21
CA LEU A 71 -7.21 0.83 -14.78
C LEU A 71 -6.57 -0.56 -14.93
N GLU A 72 -7.33 -1.64 -14.69
CA GLU A 72 -6.85 -3.00 -14.90
C GLU A 72 -6.50 -3.26 -16.38
N GLN A 73 -7.26 -2.74 -17.32
CA GLN A 73 -6.93 -2.81 -18.74
C GLN A 73 -5.60 -2.09 -19.05
N SER A 74 -5.38 -0.90 -18.48
CA SER A 74 -4.11 -0.19 -18.64
C SER A 74 -2.93 -0.98 -18.05
N ILE A 75 -3.13 -1.54 -16.85
CA ILE A 75 -2.11 -2.36 -16.19
C ILE A 75 -1.77 -3.59 -17.03
N ASP A 76 -2.78 -4.31 -17.52
CA ASP A 76 -2.57 -5.51 -18.31
C ASP A 76 -1.90 -5.21 -19.66
N ARG A 77 -2.22 -4.10 -20.32
CA ARG A 77 -1.56 -3.69 -21.56
C ARG A 77 -0.05 -3.49 -21.36
N ILE A 78 0.35 -2.73 -20.35
CA ILE A 78 1.77 -2.52 -20.03
C ILE A 78 2.45 -3.81 -19.57
N LYS A 79 1.78 -4.60 -18.72
CA LYS A 79 2.28 -5.89 -18.23
C LYS A 79 2.60 -6.86 -19.35
N VAL A 80 1.73 -6.99 -20.36
CA VAL A 80 1.95 -7.86 -21.52
C VAL A 80 3.20 -7.46 -22.30
N LEU A 81 3.44 -6.16 -22.49
CA LEU A 81 4.63 -5.66 -23.16
C LEU A 81 5.92 -5.94 -22.35
N LEU A 82 5.86 -5.74 -21.03
CA LEU A 82 6.97 -6.05 -20.13
C LEU A 82 7.29 -7.56 -20.12
N GLN A 83 6.28 -8.42 -20.19
CA GLN A 83 6.42 -9.88 -20.18
C GLN A 83 7.15 -10.45 -21.41
N ARG A 84 7.26 -9.70 -22.50
CA ARG A 84 8.05 -10.09 -23.67
C ARG A 84 9.56 -10.14 -23.37
N ASN A 85 9.99 -9.49 -22.28
CA ASN A 85 11.38 -9.47 -21.85
C ASN A 85 11.62 -10.54 -20.78
N THR A 86 12.32 -11.59 -21.14
CA THR A 86 12.57 -12.77 -20.30
C THR A 86 13.22 -12.39 -18.97
N ASP A 87 14.25 -11.55 -18.97
CA ASP A 87 14.98 -11.12 -17.78
C ASP A 87 14.09 -10.37 -16.78
N ILE A 88 13.21 -9.51 -17.29
CA ILE A 88 12.23 -8.78 -16.47
C ILE A 88 11.25 -9.77 -15.82
N ARG A 89 10.78 -10.74 -16.57
CA ARG A 89 9.79 -11.72 -16.09
C ARG A 89 10.33 -12.61 -14.97
N TYR A 90 11.61 -12.92 -14.98
CA TYR A 90 12.24 -13.72 -13.91
C TYR A 90 12.65 -12.90 -12.70
N LYS A 91 13.03 -11.64 -12.91
CA LYS A 91 13.59 -10.80 -11.85
C LYS A 91 12.53 -10.01 -11.06
N TYR A 92 11.40 -9.67 -11.70
CA TYR A 92 10.40 -8.77 -11.14
C TYR A 92 8.96 -9.28 -11.34
N SER A 93 8.06 -8.86 -10.44
CA SER A 93 6.63 -8.91 -10.73
C SER A 93 6.27 -7.93 -11.83
N THR A 94 5.92 -8.43 -13.02
CA THR A 94 5.58 -7.57 -14.17
C THR A 94 4.34 -6.72 -13.93
N ARG A 95 3.40 -7.19 -13.09
CA ARG A 95 2.26 -6.39 -12.65
C ARG A 95 2.71 -5.20 -11.78
N TYR A 96 3.61 -5.44 -10.83
CA TYR A 96 4.17 -4.38 -10.00
C TYR A 96 4.88 -3.32 -10.85
N LEU A 97 5.73 -3.76 -11.79
CA LEU A 97 6.41 -2.84 -12.71
C LEU A 97 5.42 -2.05 -13.57
N ALA A 98 4.35 -2.70 -14.07
CA ALA A 98 3.33 -2.02 -14.87
C ALA A 98 2.62 -0.92 -14.07
N ILE A 99 2.21 -1.21 -12.83
CA ILE A 99 1.57 -0.22 -11.96
C ILE A 99 2.52 0.95 -11.69
N LYS A 100 3.77 0.67 -11.31
CA LYS A 100 4.77 1.70 -11.01
C LYS A 100 5.13 2.53 -12.24
N TYR A 101 5.20 1.91 -13.40
CA TYR A 101 5.43 2.62 -14.65
C TYR A 101 4.30 3.57 -15.02
N LEU A 102 3.05 3.15 -14.78
CA LEU A 102 1.87 4.00 -14.95
C LEU A 102 1.77 5.12 -13.90
N GLU A 103 2.41 4.95 -12.74
CA GLU A 103 2.55 5.98 -11.68
C GLU A 103 3.70 6.97 -11.94
N ASN A 104 4.37 6.89 -13.09
CA ASN A 104 5.55 7.71 -13.44
C ASN A 104 6.72 7.56 -12.46
N ASP A 105 6.97 6.35 -11.95
CA ASP A 105 8.08 6.05 -11.07
C ASP A 105 9.40 6.12 -11.84
N LYS A 106 10.29 7.04 -11.43
CA LYS A 106 11.56 7.33 -12.12
C LYS A 106 12.54 6.15 -12.16
N GLU A 107 12.52 5.29 -11.14
CA GLU A 107 13.41 4.11 -11.15
C GLU A 107 12.92 3.06 -12.14
N ILE A 108 11.61 2.94 -12.30
CA ILE A 108 11.03 2.05 -13.31
C ILE A 108 11.18 2.61 -14.71
N ASP A 109 11.17 3.93 -14.90
CA ASP A 109 11.50 4.56 -16.19
C ASP A 109 12.87 4.10 -16.68
N LYS A 110 13.91 4.12 -15.82
CA LYS A 110 15.25 3.64 -16.17
C LYS A 110 15.27 2.16 -16.57
N VAL A 111 14.46 1.34 -15.89
CA VAL A 111 14.34 -0.08 -16.25
C VAL A 111 13.75 -0.22 -17.65
N VAL A 112 12.66 0.48 -17.94
CA VAL A 112 12.00 0.45 -19.25
C VAL A 112 12.90 0.96 -20.36
N GLU A 113 13.65 2.05 -20.13
CA GLU A 113 14.61 2.61 -21.10
C GLU A 113 15.69 1.61 -21.55
N SER A 114 16.02 0.64 -20.69
CA SER A 114 17.00 -0.41 -21.01
C SER A 114 16.43 -1.56 -21.85
N LEU A 115 15.11 -1.61 -22.09
CA LEU A 115 14.45 -2.73 -22.75
C LEU A 115 14.49 -2.63 -24.29
N PRO A 116 14.58 -3.76 -25.02
CA PRO A 116 14.56 -3.76 -26.47
C PRO A 116 13.31 -3.17 -27.11
N ASN A 117 12.15 -3.32 -26.44
CA ASN A 117 10.83 -2.84 -26.88
C ASN A 117 10.38 -1.56 -26.15
N ARG A 118 11.33 -0.77 -25.64
CA ARG A 118 11.03 0.45 -24.85
C ARG A 118 10.10 1.42 -25.57
N ASP A 119 10.31 1.64 -26.86
CA ASP A 119 9.52 2.63 -27.62
C ASP A 119 8.03 2.23 -27.68
N GLU A 120 7.73 0.93 -27.81
CA GLU A 120 6.37 0.39 -27.76
C GLU A 120 5.75 0.58 -26.35
N ILE A 121 6.53 0.34 -25.30
CA ILE A 121 6.07 0.51 -23.90
C ILE A 121 5.80 1.98 -23.59
N ILE A 122 6.68 2.89 -24.04
CA ILE A 122 6.52 4.35 -23.88
C ILE A 122 5.27 4.83 -24.60
N ALA A 123 5.07 4.42 -25.86
CA ALA A 123 3.87 4.77 -26.63
C ALA A 123 2.60 4.25 -25.94
N ALA A 124 2.62 3.00 -25.47
CA ALA A 124 1.49 2.42 -24.77
C ALA A 124 1.14 3.19 -23.48
N ARG A 125 2.14 3.61 -22.68
CA ARG A 125 1.90 4.45 -21.49
C ARG A 125 1.23 5.77 -21.87
N PHE A 126 1.74 6.44 -22.89
CA PHE A 126 1.18 7.71 -23.34
C PHE A 126 -0.29 7.58 -23.78
N ASP A 127 -0.61 6.51 -24.54
CA ASP A 127 -1.98 6.23 -24.96
C ASP A 127 -2.90 5.97 -23.75
N GLU A 128 -2.43 5.19 -22.78
CA GLU A 128 -3.22 4.87 -21.59
C GLU A 128 -3.45 6.10 -20.70
N HIS A 129 -2.47 6.98 -20.56
CA HIS A 129 -2.67 8.25 -19.85
C HIS A 129 -3.78 9.08 -20.50
N LYS A 130 -3.74 9.25 -21.82
CA LYS A 130 -4.80 9.97 -22.57
C LYS A 130 -6.16 9.30 -22.44
N ARG A 131 -6.18 7.94 -22.54
CA ARG A 131 -7.43 7.18 -22.43
C ARG A 131 -8.08 7.38 -21.07
N ILE A 132 -7.32 7.20 -20.00
CA ILE A 132 -7.84 7.33 -18.62
C ILE A 132 -8.24 8.77 -18.31
N GLU A 133 -7.45 9.76 -18.71
CA GLU A 133 -7.79 11.16 -18.53
C GLU A 133 -9.12 11.52 -19.20
N SER A 134 -9.37 10.99 -20.40
CA SER A 134 -10.64 11.21 -21.11
C SER A 134 -11.85 10.52 -20.44
N LEU A 135 -11.64 9.36 -19.80
CA LEU A 135 -12.70 8.58 -19.17
C LEU A 135 -13.04 9.05 -17.75
N LEU A 136 -12.02 9.29 -16.94
CA LEU A 136 -12.18 9.54 -15.50
C LEU A 136 -12.11 11.02 -15.12
N LYS A 137 -11.77 11.91 -16.08
CA LYS A 137 -11.51 13.35 -15.83
C LYS A 137 -10.45 13.60 -14.75
N SER A 138 -9.69 12.59 -14.39
CA SER A 138 -8.57 12.60 -13.46
C SER A 138 -7.37 11.97 -14.14
N GLY A 139 -6.16 12.37 -13.74
CA GLY A 139 -4.94 11.72 -14.25
C GLY A 139 -4.87 10.25 -13.84
N LEU A 140 -4.24 9.41 -14.66
CA LEU A 140 -4.09 7.97 -14.42
C LEU A 140 -3.38 7.71 -13.08
N GLU A 141 -2.35 8.48 -12.76
CA GLU A 141 -1.62 8.40 -11.50
C GLU A 141 -2.54 8.61 -10.28
N SER A 142 -3.34 9.69 -10.31
CA SER A 142 -4.34 9.97 -9.26
C SER A 142 -5.33 8.83 -9.11
N ALA A 143 -5.86 8.31 -10.22
CA ALA A 143 -6.84 7.22 -10.20
C ALA A 143 -6.26 5.93 -9.59
N LEU A 144 -4.99 5.61 -9.87
CA LEU A 144 -4.31 4.46 -9.25
C LEU A 144 -4.11 4.65 -7.74
N VAL A 145 -3.76 5.86 -7.31
CA VAL A 145 -3.63 6.19 -5.88
C VAL A 145 -4.97 6.11 -5.18
N ASP A 146 -6.03 6.68 -5.76
CA ASP A 146 -7.38 6.65 -5.22
C ASP A 146 -7.91 5.22 -5.05
N ALA A 147 -7.64 4.34 -6.02
CA ALA A 147 -8.01 2.92 -5.92
C ALA A 147 -7.31 2.21 -4.75
N LYS A 148 -6.03 2.52 -4.49
CA LYS A 148 -5.30 1.99 -3.33
C LYS A 148 -5.89 2.48 -2.02
N TYR A 149 -6.20 3.77 -1.92
CA TYR A 149 -6.83 4.34 -0.73
C TYR A 149 -8.23 3.76 -0.49
N ALA A 150 -9.04 3.60 -1.53
CA ALA A 150 -10.35 2.98 -1.42
C ALA A 150 -10.27 1.54 -0.89
N PHE A 151 -9.29 0.76 -1.37
CA PHE A 151 -9.04 -0.59 -0.86
C PHE A 151 -8.68 -0.59 0.63
N VAL A 152 -7.74 0.29 1.05
CA VAL A 152 -7.33 0.40 2.46
C VAL A 152 -8.49 0.86 3.34
N GLN A 153 -9.27 1.85 2.89
CA GLN A 153 -10.45 2.31 3.62
C GLN A 153 -11.51 1.22 3.75
N GLY A 154 -11.74 0.42 2.69
CA GLY A 154 -12.62 -0.74 2.74
C GLY A 154 -12.16 -1.77 3.78
N ALA A 155 -10.88 -2.13 3.77
CA ALA A 155 -10.31 -3.06 4.75
C ALA A 155 -10.43 -2.53 6.20
N LEU A 156 -10.18 -1.24 6.41
CA LEU A 156 -10.33 -0.62 7.73
C LEU A 156 -11.79 -0.52 8.16
N ALA A 157 -12.73 -0.26 7.25
CA ALA A 157 -14.15 -0.24 7.58
C ALA A 157 -14.66 -1.58 8.11
N GLU A 158 -14.05 -2.69 7.67
CA GLU A 158 -14.39 -4.04 8.14
C GLU A 158 -13.64 -4.46 9.41
N THR A 159 -12.50 -3.87 9.70
CA THR A 159 -11.58 -4.38 10.73
C THR A 159 -11.32 -3.42 11.88
N TYR A 160 -11.59 -2.13 11.70
CA TYR A 160 -11.29 -1.10 12.69
C TYR A 160 -12.55 -0.57 13.35
N GLU A 161 -12.59 -0.65 14.68
CA GLU A 161 -13.64 -0.13 15.52
C GLU A 161 -13.10 0.99 16.41
N PRO A 162 -13.44 2.26 16.13
CA PRO A 162 -13.05 3.36 17.00
C PRO A 162 -13.78 3.27 18.34
N TYR A 163 -13.10 3.59 19.41
CA TYR A 163 -13.71 3.66 20.73
C TYR A 163 -14.79 4.75 20.79
N LYS A 164 -16.03 4.35 21.00
CA LYS A 164 -17.21 5.24 21.10
C LYS A 164 -17.44 5.84 22.51
N GLY A 165 -16.51 5.65 23.44
CA GLY A 165 -16.59 6.23 24.79
C GLY A 165 -16.43 7.76 24.79
N GLN A 166 -16.84 8.38 25.90
CA GLN A 166 -16.77 9.84 26.07
C GLN A 166 -15.40 10.38 25.62
N LYS A 167 -15.42 11.53 24.92
CA LYS A 167 -14.21 12.28 24.51
C LYS A 167 -13.17 12.22 25.61
N ARG A 168 -12.04 11.59 25.35
CA ARG A 168 -10.86 11.62 26.22
C ARG A 168 -10.64 13.06 26.66
N ARG A 169 -10.52 13.27 27.96
CA ARG A 169 -9.99 14.52 28.50
C ARG A 169 -8.68 14.77 27.74
N ASN A 170 -8.61 15.91 27.03
CA ASN A 170 -7.41 16.34 26.35
C ASN A 170 -6.20 16.06 27.23
N THR A 171 -5.36 15.14 26.82
CA THR A 171 -4.11 14.86 27.52
C THR A 171 -3.22 16.10 27.45
N LEU A 172 -2.25 16.23 28.37
CA LEU A 172 -1.27 17.30 28.28
C LEU A 172 -0.58 17.34 26.90
N THR A 173 -0.35 16.16 26.31
CA THR A 173 0.22 16.01 24.97
C THR A 173 -0.67 16.63 23.90
N ASP A 174 -1.99 16.36 23.92
CA ASP A 174 -2.93 16.95 22.96
C ASP A 174 -2.97 18.48 23.05
N LYS A 175 -2.80 19.02 24.26
CA LYS A 175 -2.70 20.48 24.48
C LYS A 175 -1.38 21.07 23.97
N ILE A 176 -0.28 20.33 24.15
CA ILE A 176 1.04 20.72 23.65
C ILE A 176 1.04 20.66 22.12
N ASP A 177 0.50 19.61 21.52
CA ASP A 177 0.39 19.48 20.07
C ASP A 177 -0.51 20.58 19.48
N ALA A 178 -1.65 20.85 20.08
CA ALA A 178 -2.53 21.95 19.70
C ALA A 178 -1.85 23.33 19.83
N PHE A 179 -0.96 23.49 20.79
CA PHE A 179 -0.18 24.72 20.97
C PHE A 179 0.91 24.85 19.89
N ILE A 180 1.69 23.78 19.65
CA ILE A 180 2.79 23.76 18.67
C ILE A 180 2.27 23.87 17.23
N THR A 181 1.13 23.22 16.93
CA THR A 181 0.52 23.24 15.58
C THR A 181 -0.38 24.45 15.33
N ASN A 182 -0.54 25.31 16.34
CA ASN A 182 -1.36 26.51 16.17
C ASN A 182 -0.64 27.52 15.27
N LYS A 183 -1.25 27.80 14.14
CA LYS A 183 -0.78 28.71 13.08
C LYS A 183 -0.32 30.10 13.58
N TRP A 184 -0.82 30.54 14.72
CA TRP A 184 -0.53 31.87 15.31
C TRP A 184 0.52 31.82 16.44
N LEU A 185 0.83 30.64 16.96
CA LEU A 185 1.73 30.48 18.09
C LEU A 185 3.01 29.69 17.74
N ALA A 186 3.06 29.06 16.58
CA ALA A 186 4.20 28.25 16.13
C ALA A 186 5.34 29.06 15.49
N PHE A 187 5.12 30.36 15.25
CA PHE A 187 6.17 31.29 14.77
C PHE A 187 6.15 32.56 15.62
N PRO A 188 7.23 32.83 16.38
CA PRO A 188 7.49 34.15 16.89
C PRO A 188 7.90 35.10 15.79
#